data_85eebdf5afe3aa2beedd06f583386fa6
#
_entry.id   85eebdf5afe3aa2beedd06f583386fa6
#
_cell.length_a   1.000
_cell.length_b   1.000
_cell.length_c   1.000
_cell.angle_alpha   90.00
_cell.angle_beta   90.00
_cell.angle_gamma   90.00
#
_symmetry.space_group_name_H-M   'P 1'
#
loop_
_entity.id
_entity.type
_entity.pdbx_description
1 polymer ?
#
loop_
_entity_poly.entity_id
_entity_poly.type
_entity_poly.pdbx_seq_one_letter_code
_entity_poly.pdbx_strand_id
1 'polypeptide(L)'
;MDLELCSVGLNETLVKEAELAREKALAANDVHLLGALFSEKLVFVHSSGSEDDRHSLLEKIASRRIQYESVRLQPFKIFPLKADVWALWWKMDAKIVVSAMPRKIISSYVTVWVLEADGVLRLALHQGVPVNAV
;
A
#
# COMPACT_ATOMS: atom_id res chain seq x y z
N MET A 1 -7.46 28.74 -8.79
CA MET A 1 -7.08 27.35 -9.06
C MET A 1 -5.64 27.31 -9.56
N ASP A 2 -4.93 26.41 -9.10
CA ASP A 2 -3.57 26.25 -9.54
C ASP A 2 -3.51 25.30 -10.74
N LEU A 3 -3.44 25.89 -11.92
CA LEU A 3 -3.36 25.13 -13.16
C LEU A 3 -2.08 24.30 -13.23
N GLU A 4 -1.04 24.74 -12.56
CA GLU A 4 0.22 24.01 -12.55
C GLU A 4 0.11 22.70 -11.82
N LEU A 5 -0.63 22.64 -10.71
CA LEU A 5 -0.88 21.39 -10.02
C LEU A 5 -1.62 20.39 -10.91
N CYS A 6 -2.57 20.87 -11.71
CA CYS A 6 -3.29 20.01 -12.64
C CYS A 6 -2.39 19.54 -13.78
N SER A 7 -1.46 20.37 -14.23
CA SER A 7 -0.58 20.08 -15.38
C SER A 7 0.67 19.30 -14.97
N VAL A 8 1.13 19.45 -13.73
CA VAL A 8 2.34 18.75 -13.26
C VAL A 8 2.13 17.25 -13.24
N GLY A 9 0.92 16.82 -12.87
CA GLY A 9 0.64 15.42 -12.77
C GLY A 9 1.40 14.73 -11.64
N LEU A 10 1.59 13.45 -11.78
CA LEU A 10 2.23 12.60 -10.80
C LEU A 10 3.74 12.65 -10.95
N ASN A 11 4.45 12.52 -9.83
CA ASN A 11 5.91 12.44 -9.81
C ASN A 11 6.38 11.49 -8.70
N GLU A 12 7.67 11.20 -8.70
CA GLU A 12 8.29 10.28 -7.76
C GLU A 12 8.03 10.67 -6.31
N THR A 13 8.16 11.95 -5.99
CA THR A 13 7.96 12.45 -4.61
C THR A 13 6.55 12.18 -4.12
N LEU A 14 5.54 12.45 -4.94
CA LEU A 14 4.15 12.22 -4.56
C LEU A 14 3.84 10.74 -4.34
N VAL A 15 4.39 9.87 -5.19
CA VAL A 15 4.21 8.42 -5.04
C VAL A 15 4.88 7.92 -3.78
N LYS A 16 6.10 8.39 -3.51
CA LYS A 16 6.83 8.03 -2.30
C LYS A 16 6.07 8.48 -1.05
N GLU A 17 5.56 9.70 -1.05
CA GLU A 17 4.77 10.22 0.07
C GLU A 17 3.52 9.39 0.31
N ALA A 18 2.85 8.95 -0.76
CA ALA A 18 1.67 8.11 -0.65
C ALA A 18 2.01 6.76 -0.03
N GLU A 19 3.11 6.15 -0.44
CA GLU A 19 3.55 4.87 0.13
C GLU A 19 3.92 5.01 1.61
N LEU A 20 4.58 6.10 1.99
CA LEU A 20 4.90 6.37 3.39
C LEU A 20 3.66 6.68 4.22
N ALA A 21 2.66 7.34 3.65
CA ALA A 21 1.39 7.54 4.32
C ALA A 21 0.68 6.21 4.59
N ARG A 22 0.77 5.27 3.65
CA ARG A 22 0.25 3.92 3.84
C ARG A 22 0.96 3.19 4.97
N GLU A 23 2.28 3.33 5.06
CA GLU A 23 3.04 2.76 6.18
C GLU A 23 2.50 3.20 7.53
N LYS A 24 2.32 4.50 7.70
CA LYS A 24 1.79 5.06 8.94
C LYS A 24 0.37 4.58 9.23
N ALA A 25 -0.47 4.53 8.21
CA ALA A 25 -1.85 4.10 8.37
C ALA A 25 -1.94 2.63 8.74
N LEU A 26 -1.09 1.77 8.15
CA LEU A 26 -1.01 0.36 8.52
C LEU A 26 -0.56 0.19 9.96
N ALA A 27 0.52 0.86 10.35
CA ALA A 27 1.06 0.76 11.71
C ALA A 27 0.06 1.24 12.77
N ALA A 28 -0.81 2.18 12.41
CA ALA A 28 -1.86 2.69 13.29
C ALA A 28 -3.17 1.92 13.18
N ASN A 29 -3.27 0.96 12.27
CA ASN A 29 -4.51 0.26 11.95
C ASN A 29 -5.65 1.24 11.65
N ASP A 30 -5.34 2.30 10.93
CA ASP A 30 -6.26 3.40 10.62
C ASP A 30 -7.07 3.07 9.37
N VAL A 31 -8.20 2.41 9.57
CA VAL A 31 -9.05 1.96 8.46
C VAL A 31 -9.64 3.12 7.67
N HIS A 32 -9.86 4.26 8.31
CA HIS A 32 -10.38 5.43 7.63
C HIS A 32 -9.37 5.98 6.62
N LEU A 33 -8.12 6.16 7.07
CA LEU A 33 -7.06 6.67 6.21
C LEU A 33 -6.70 5.65 5.12
N LEU A 34 -6.61 4.37 5.47
CA LEU A 34 -6.37 3.32 4.48
C LEU A 34 -7.48 3.28 3.42
N GLY A 35 -8.73 3.45 3.85
CA GLY A 35 -9.85 3.50 2.92
C GLY A 35 -9.75 4.66 1.93
N ALA A 36 -9.19 5.80 2.36
CA ALA A 36 -8.96 6.93 1.49
C ALA A 36 -7.81 6.70 0.50
N LEU A 37 -6.81 5.91 0.91
CA LEU A 37 -5.65 5.59 0.07
C LEU A 37 -5.90 4.45 -0.91
N PHE A 38 -6.89 3.60 -0.65
CA PHE A 38 -7.17 2.43 -1.48
C PHE A 38 -8.16 2.74 -2.59
N SER A 39 -7.82 2.34 -3.80
CA SER A 39 -8.77 2.35 -4.91
C SER A 39 -9.92 1.38 -4.63
N GLU A 40 -11.11 1.72 -5.11
CA GLU A 40 -12.24 0.77 -5.05
C GLU A 40 -12.00 -0.49 -5.86
N LYS A 41 -11.05 -0.44 -6.79
CA LYS A 41 -10.64 -1.57 -7.62
C LYS A 41 -9.38 -2.26 -7.10
N LEU A 42 -9.01 -2.00 -5.85
CA LEU A 42 -7.79 -2.56 -5.27
C LEU A 42 -7.74 -4.08 -5.41
N VAL A 43 -6.59 -4.56 -5.88
CA VAL A 43 -6.20 -5.98 -5.81
C VAL A 43 -5.03 -6.06 -4.84
N PHE A 44 -5.22 -6.76 -3.75
CA PHE A 44 -4.20 -6.91 -2.72
C PHE A 44 -3.82 -8.38 -2.57
N VAL A 45 -2.62 -8.72 -2.99
CA VAL A 45 -2.09 -10.09 -2.87
C VAL A 45 -1.07 -10.09 -1.76
N HIS A 46 -1.39 -10.78 -0.67
CA HIS A 46 -0.48 -10.93 0.46
C HIS A 46 0.71 -11.81 0.11
N SER A 47 1.79 -11.71 0.88
CA SER A 47 2.98 -12.54 0.65
C SER A 47 2.69 -14.04 0.81
N SER A 48 1.61 -14.40 1.50
CA SER A 48 1.12 -15.77 1.59
C SER A 48 0.44 -16.27 0.31
N GLY A 49 0.13 -15.37 -0.62
CA GLY A 49 -0.62 -15.67 -1.83
C GLY A 49 -2.13 -15.47 -1.70
N SER A 50 -2.63 -15.20 -0.49
CA SER A 50 -4.06 -14.91 -0.33
C SER A 50 -4.40 -13.52 -0.85
N GLU A 51 -5.62 -13.33 -1.31
CA GLU A 51 -6.06 -12.09 -1.93
C GLU A 51 -7.11 -11.40 -1.08
N ASP A 52 -7.11 -10.08 -1.14
CA ASP A 52 -8.17 -9.24 -0.61
C ASP A 52 -8.49 -8.14 -1.62
N ASP A 53 -9.73 -7.69 -1.61
CA ASP A 53 -10.10 -6.42 -2.22
C ASP A 53 -10.12 -5.33 -1.15
N ARG A 54 -10.50 -4.11 -1.55
CA ARG A 54 -10.57 -2.99 -0.61
C ARG A 54 -11.48 -3.29 0.58
N HIS A 55 -12.67 -3.79 0.31
CA HIS A 55 -13.67 -4.06 1.34
C HIS A 55 -13.20 -5.14 2.32
N SER A 56 -12.73 -6.27 1.81
CA SER A 56 -12.32 -7.38 2.65
C SER A 56 -11.10 -7.06 3.49
N LEU A 57 -10.13 -6.32 2.93
CA LEU A 57 -8.94 -5.94 3.69
C LEU A 57 -9.28 -4.96 4.81
N LEU A 58 -10.06 -3.93 4.50
CA LEU A 58 -10.47 -2.96 5.52
C LEU A 58 -11.30 -3.63 6.63
N GLU A 59 -12.17 -4.57 6.28
CA GLU A 59 -12.96 -5.31 7.25
C GLU A 59 -12.07 -6.16 8.17
N LYS A 60 -11.07 -6.83 7.62
CA LYS A 60 -10.14 -7.63 8.42
C LYS A 60 -9.34 -6.78 9.41
N ILE A 61 -8.95 -5.58 9.01
CA ILE A 61 -8.23 -4.65 9.90
C ILE A 61 -9.20 -4.08 10.95
N ALA A 62 -10.39 -3.66 10.53
CA ALA A 62 -11.39 -3.11 11.44
C ALA A 62 -11.83 -4.12 12.50
N SER A 63 -11.98 -5.39 12.13
CA SER A 63 -12.37 -6.47 13.06
C SER A 63 -11.19 -7.04 13.84
N ARG A 64 -9.98 -6.55 13.61
CA ARG A 64 -8.73 -7.03 14.23
C ARG A 64 -8.38 -8.47 13.89
N ARG A 65 -8.93 -9.02 12.82
CA ARG A 65 -8.44 -10.30 12.28
C ARG A 65 -7.02 -10.16 11.73
N ILE A 66 -6.70 -8.97 11.22
CA ILE A 66 -5.33 -8.56 10.92
C ILE A 66 -5.07 -7.30 11.72
N GLN A 67 -4.01 -7.31 12.53
CA GLN A 67 -3.63 -6.16 13.33
C GLN A 67 -2.13 -5.93 13.13
N TYR A 68 -1.76 -4.74 12.67
CA TYR A 68 -0.36 -4.38 12.51
C TYR A 68 0.18 -3.85 13.83
N GLU A 69 1.32 -4.37 14.26
CA GLU A 69 2.03 -3.87 15.44
C GLU A 69 3.15 -2.92 15.06
N SER A 70 3.88 -3.25 14.00
CA SER A 70 4.91 -2.38 13.45
C SER A 70 5.04 -2.62 11.96
N VAL A 71 5.38 -1.57 11.24
CA VAL A 71 5.62 -1.64 9.80
C VAL A 71 6.83 -0.78 9.49
N ARG A 72 7.79 -1.35 8.79
CA ARG A 72 8.97 -0.62 8.32
C ARG A 72 9.13 -0.90 6.84
N LEU A 73 9.15 0.16 6.05
CA LEU A 73 9.34 0.08 4.61
C LEU A 73 10.76 0.49 4.24
N GLN A 74 11.31 -0.18 3.24
CA GLN A 74 12.62 0.13 2.69
C GLN A 74 12.49 0.38 1.20
N PRO A 75 12.73 1.62 0.75
CA PRO A 75 12.62 1.99 -0.66
C PRO A 75 13.69 1.32 -1.53
N PHE A 76 13.31 0.97 -2.75
CA PHE A 76 14.25 0.54 -3.79
C PHE A 76 14.01 1.28 -5.09
N LYS A 77 12.87 1.07 -5.74
CA LYS A 77 12.59 1.69 -7.04
C LYS A 77 11.20 2.30 -7.06
N ILE A 78 11.10 3.44 -7.72
CA ILE A 78 9.85 4.11 -8.04
C ILE A 78 9.95 4.52 -9.50
N PHE A 79 8.98 4.16 -10.32
CA PHE A 79 9.06 4.42 -11.75
C PHE A 79 7.69 4.59 -12.39
N PRO A 80 7.57 5.44 -13.42
CA PRO A 80 6.31 5.60 -14.12
C PRO A 80 6.04 4.44 -15.07
N LEU A 81 4.79 4.01 -15.14
CA LEU A 81 4.28 3.15 -16.22
C LEU A 81 3.68 4.01 -17.32
N LYS A 82 3.01 5.07 -16.92
CA LYS A 82 2.57 6.17 -17.77
C LYS A 82 2.35 7.40 -16.88
N ALA A 83 1.88 8.51 -17.43
CA ALA A 83 1.84 9.79 -16.71
C ALA A 83 1.13 9.73 -15.36
N ASP A 84 0.02 9.01 -15.27
CA ASP A 84 -0.84 8.94 -14.09
C ASP A 84 -0.84 7.56 -13.39
N VAL A 85 0.07 6.68 -13.78
CA VAL A 85 0.21 5.34 -13.21
C VAL A 85 1.67 5.06 -12.91
N TRP A 86 1.98 4.91 -11.64
CA TRP A 86 3.35 4.66 -11.19
C TRP A 86 3.44 3.39 -10.39
N ALA A 87 4.54 2.70 -10.52
CA ALA A 87 4.84 1.51 -9.75
C ALA A 87 6.01 1.76 -8.82
N LEU A 88 6.05 1.02 -7.73
CA LEU A 88 7.25 0.96 -6.91
C LEU A 88 7.53 -0.49 -6.50
N TRP A 89 8.79 -0.74 -6.21
CA TRP A 89 9.27 -1.99 -5.68
C TRP A 89 10.08 -1.69 -4.43
N TRP A 90 9.56 -2.10 -3.28
CA TRP A 90 10.14 -1.86 -1.97
C TRP A 90 10.16 -3.14 -1.15
N LYS A 91 10.78 -3.08 0.02
CA LYS A 91 10.68 -4.15 1.02
C LYS A 91 9.88 -3.70 2.23
N MET A 92 9.22 -4.67 2.86
CA MET A 92 8.47 -4.45 4.09
C MET A 92 8.96 -5.42 5.16
N ASP A 93 9.19 -4.89 6.35
CA ASP A 93 9.41 -5.68 7.57
C ASP A 93 8.30 -5.30 8.54
N ALA A 94 7.40 -6.23 8.78
CA ALA A 94 6.22 -5.96 9.60
C ALA A 94 6.03 -7.04 10.66
N LYS A 95 5.57 -6.61 11.83
CA LYS A 95 5.05 -7.50 12.85
C LYS A 95 3.55 -7.35 12.86
N ILE A 96 2.84 -8.44 12.69
CA ILE A 96 1.39 -8.46 12.63
C ILE A 96 0.83 -9.57 13.51
N VAL A 97 -0.44 -9.45 13.82
CA VAL A 97 -1.20 -10.51 14.46
C VAL A 97 -2.33 -10.90 13.51
N VAL A 98 -2.39 -12.17 13.15
CA VAL A 98 -3.42 -12.71 12.25
C VAL A 98 -4.19 -13.76 13.03
N SER A 99 -5.51 -13.51 13.23
CA SER A 99 -6.38 -14.39 14.00
C SER A 99 -5.76 -14.78 15.35
N ALA A 100 -5.29 -13.77 16.09
CA ALA A 100 -4.63 -13.89 17.40
C ALA A 100 -3.25 -14.57 17.38
N MET A 101 -2.70 -14.84 16.19
CA MET A 101 -1.37 -15.46 16.06
C MET A 101 -0.34 -14.43 15.62
N PRO A 102 0.70 -14.18 16.43
CA PRO A 102 1.80 -13.29 16.03
C PRO A 102 2.54 -13.83 14.81
N ARG A 103 2.86 -12.92 13.87
CA ARG A 103 3.62 -13.26 12.68
C ARG A 103 4.59 -12.14 12.35
N LYS A 104 5.74 -12.51 11.82
CA LYS A 104 6.69 -11.57 11.25
C LYS A 104 6.67 -11.73 9.73
N ILE A 105 6.50 -10.62 9.03
CA ILE A 105 6.48 -10.62 7.56
C ILE A 105 7.69 -9.84 7.09
N ILE A 106 8.52 -10.50 6.31
CA ILE A 106 9.56 -9.83 5.52
C ILE A 106 9.23 -10.14 4.07
N SER A 107 8.86 -9.11 3.33
CA SER A 107 8.43 -9.28 1.95
C SER A 107 9.07 -8.26 1.04
N SER A 108 9.32 -8.71 -0.19
CA SER A 108 9.56 -7.83 -1.32
C SER A 108 8.21 -7.60 -1.98
N TYR A 109 7.84 -6.36 -2.24
CA TYR A 109 6.50 -6.09 -2.75
C TYR A 109 6.51 -5.03 -3.83
N VAL A 110 5.51 -5.12 -4.68
CA VAL A 110 5.24 -4.15 -5.73
C VAL A 110 3.88 -3.52 -5.47
N THR A 111 3.83 -2.20 -5.57
CA THR A 111 2.56 -1.49 -5.57
C THR A 111 2.41 -0.67 -6.84
N VAL A 112 1.16 -0.48 -7.26
CA VAL A 112 0.81 0.41 -8.36
C VAL A 112 -0.12 1.47 -7.81
N TRP A 113 0.29 2.71 -7.97
CA TRP A 113 -0.44 3.90 -7.59
C TRP A 113 -1.00 4.58 -8.83
N VAL A 114 -2.27 4.95 -8.76
CA VAL A 114 -2.99 5.56 -9.88
C VAL A 114 -3.57 6.89 -9.44
N LEU A 115 -3.30 7.93 -10.23
CA LEU A 115 -3.99 9.20 -10.09
C LEU A 115 -5.35 9.05 -10.77
N GLU A 116 -6.40 8.91 -9.96
CA GLU A 116 -7.74 8.62 -10.48
C GLU A 116 -8.45 9.87 -10.99
N ALA A 117 -9.59 9.67 -11.65
CA ALA A 117 -10.29 10.75 -12.35
C ALA A 117 -10.69 11.92 -11.45
N ASP A 118 -10.88 11.67 -10.15
CA ASP A 118 -11.19 12.70 -9.16
C ASP A 118 -9.96 13.49 -8.68
N GLY A 119 -8.77 13.19 -9.22
CA GLY A 119 -7.53 13.85 -8.84
C GLY A 119 -6.88 13.29 -7.59
N VAL A 120 -7.35 12.17 -7.08
CA VAL A 120 -6.81 11.53 -5.87
C VAL A 120 -5.92 10.36 -6.25
N LEU A 121 -4.74 10.31 -5.64
CA LEU A 121 -3.79 9.21 -5.83
C LEU A 121 -4.19 8.05 -4.93
N ARG A 122 -4.44 6.88 -5.55
CA ARG A 122 -4.89 5.70 -4.83
C ARG A 122 -4.11 4.46 -5.23
N LEU A 123 -3.99 3.55 -4.27
CA LEU A 123 -3.35 2.26 -4.45
C LEU A 123 -4.29 1.32 -5.20
N ALA A 124 -3.85 0.85 -6.37
CA ALA A 124 -4.64 -0.06 -7.21
C ALA A 124 -4.19 -1.52 -7.10
N LEU A 125 -2.91 -1.73 -6.80
CA LEU A 125 -2.35 -3.08 -6.70
C LEU A 125 -1.28 -3.12 -5.62
N HIS A 126 -1.31 -4.17 -4.81
CA HIS A 126 -0.21 -4.56 -3.95
C HIS A 126 0.03 -6.06 -4.14
N GLN A 127 1.26 -6.45 -4.39
CA GLN A 127 1.62 -7.85 -4.44
C GLN A 127 2.93 -8.05 -3.71
N GLY A 128 2.89 -8.90 -2.68
CA GLY A 128 4.05 -9.26 -1.89
C GLY A 128 4.58 -10.64 -2.23
N VAL A 129 5.86 -10.82 -1.99
CA VAL A 129 6.54 -12.11 -2.09
C VAL A 129 7.37 -12.27 -0.82
N PRO A 130 7.31 -13.40 -0.12
CA PRO A 130 8.12 -13.58 1.08
C PRO A 130 9.59 -13.58 0.72
N VAL A 131 10.41 -12.92 1.55
CA VAL A 131 11.84 -12.93 1.40
C VAL A 131 12.39 -13.94 2.39
N ASN A 132 12.99 -15.00 1.88
CA ASN A 132 13.64 -15.98 2.71
C ASN A 132 15.07 -15.54 2.98
N ALA A 133 15.47 -15.59 4.23
CA ALA A 133 16.88 -15.44 4.57
C ALA A 133 17.62 -16.68 4.06
N VAL A 134 18.52 -16.45 3.17
CA VAL A 134 19.36 -17.54 2.61
C VAL A 134 20.68 -17.55 3.33
#